data_b0c6214e395ecb2596130dce6fda939a
#
_entry.id   b0c6214e395ecb2596130dce6fda939a
#
_cell.length_a   1.000
_cell.length_b   1.000
_cell.length_c   1.000
_cell.angle_alpha   90.00
_cell.angle_beta   90.00
_cell.angle_gamma   90.00
#
_symmetry.space_group_name_H-M   'P 1'
#
loop_
_entity.id
_entity.type
_entity.pdbx_description
1 polymer ?
#
loop_
_entity_poly.entity_id
_entity_poly.type
_entity_poly.pdbx_seq_one_letter_code
_entity_poly.pdbx_strand_id
1 'polypeptide(L)'
;MKKIEAIIRKTKFEDVKDALLEADIEWFSYYDVRGIGKARQGRIYRGVVYDTSTIERILISIVVRDKNTEKTVQAIIKAAQTGEIGDGRIFFCIFADLA
;
A
#
# COMPACT_ATOMS: atom_id res chain seq x y z
N MET A 1 -7.56 18.51 -3.76
CA MET A 1 -6.48 17.63 -3.33
C MET A 1 -6.98 16.32 -2.78
N LYS A 2 -6.17 15.28 -2.92
CA LYS A 2 -6.50 13.97 -2.38
C LYS A 2 -5.32 13.39 -1.64
N LYS A 3 -5.60 12.70 -0.56
CA LYS A 3 -4.63 11.91 0.15
C LYS A 3 -4.77 10.47 -0.30
N ILE A 4 -3.69 9.90 -0.77
CA ILE A 4 -3.62 8.49 -1.18
C ILE A 4 -2.84 7.74 -0.14
N GLU A 5 -3.42 6.67 0.37
CA GLU A 5 -2.70 5.75 1.24
C GLU A 5 -2.67 4.38 0.59
N ALA A 6 -1.49 3.80 0.55
CA ALA A 6 -1.31 2.49 -0.04
C ALA A 6 -0.57 1.59 0.93
N ILE A 7 -1.13 0.43 1.18
CA ILE A 7 -0.48 -0.61 1.98
C ILE A 7 0.04 -1.65 1.02
N ILE A 8 1.34 -1.85 1.00
CA ILE A 8 2.03 -2.70 0.04
C ILE A 8 2.97 -3.68 0.74
N ARG A 9 3.40 -4.69 -0.01
CA ARG A 9 4.43 -5.61 0.46
C ARG A 9 5.77 -4.88 0.61
N LYS A 10 6.51 -5.20 1.64
CA LYS A 10 7.87 -4.63 1.84
C LYS A 10 8.78 -4.91 0.66
N THR A 11 8.65 -6.08 0.05
CA THR A 11 9.47 -6.47 -1.10
C THR A 11 9.22 -5.62 -2.34
N LYS A 12 8.11 -4.90 -2.38
CA LYS A 12 7.75 -4.04 -3.51
C LYS A 12 8.04 -2.57 -3.26
N PHE A 13 8.50 -2.21 -2.07
CA PHE A 13 8.69 -0.81 -1.71
C PHE A 13 9.65 -0.07 -2.65
N GLU A 14 10.81 -0.66 -2.96
CA GLU A 14 11.78 0.00 -3.84
C GLU A 14 11.22 0.23 -5.24
N ASP A 15 10.49 -0.75 -5.78
CA ASP A 15 9.85 -0.61 -7.08
C ASP A 15 8.80 0.49 -7.09
N VAL A 16 8.00 0.57 -6.02
CA VAL A 16 6.99 1.63 -5.88
C VAL A 16 7.64 2.99 -5.73
N LYS A 17 8.69 3.09 -4.92
CA LYS A 17 9.44 4.33 -4.75
C LYS A 17 9.95 4.84 -6.09
N ASP A 18 10.58 3.98 -6.86
CA ASP A 18 11.12 4.35 -8.17
C ASP A 18 10.02 4.77 -9.13
N ALA A 19 8.90 4.05 -9.14
CA ALA A 19 7.76 4.38 -9.99
C ALA A 19 7.15 5.74 -9.64
N LEU A 20 7.08 6.08 -8.36
CA LEU A 20 6.58 7.38 -7.91
C LEU A 20 7.51 8.51 -8.34
N LEU A 21 8.81 8.31 -8.22
CA LEU A 21 9.79 9.31 -8.65
C LEU A 21 9.72 9.51 -10.17
N GLU A 22 9.57 8.45 -10.95
CA GLU A 22 9.41 8.55 -12.40
C GLU A 22 8.10 9.27 -12.78
N ALA A 23 7.09 9.19 -11.94
CA ALA A 23 5.82 9.89 -12.14
C ALA A 23 5.85 11.32 -11.61
N ASP A 24 7.01 11.85 -11.28
CA ASP A 24 7.22 13.19 -10.74
C ASP A 24 6.51 13.44 -9.40
N ILE A 25 6.37 12.40 -8.61
CA ILE A 25 5.90 12.55 -7.24
C ILE A 25 7.13 12.79 -6.36
N GLU A 26 7.35 14.02 -5.99
CA GLU A 26 8.57 14.45 -5.31
C GLU A 26 8.57 14.19 -3.82
N TRP A 27 7.40 14.04 -3.22
CA TRP A 27 7.29 13.88 -1.79
C TRP A 27 6.23 12.86 -1.41
N PHE A 28 6.60 11.94 -0.56
CA PHE A 28 5.66 11.05 0.10
C PHE A 28 6.28 10.57 1.42
N SER A 29 5.41 10.22 2.34
CA SER A 29 5.82 9.63 3.61
C SER A 29 5.57 8.12 3.56
N TYR A 30 6.34 7.37 4.31
CA TYR A 30 6.09 5.94 4.44
C TYR A 30 6.49 5.48 5.84
N TYR A 31 5.87 4.42 6.29
CA TYR A 31 6.21 3.81 7.56
C TYR A 31 5.91 2.33 7.55
N ASP A 32 6.64 1.61 8.40
CA ASP A 32 6.39 0.20 8.62
C ASP A 32 5.11 0.04 9.41
N VAL A 33 4.26 -0.88 8.96
CA VAL A 33 3.03 -1.23 9.65
C VAL A 33 2.98 -2.72 9.84
N ARG A 34 2.36 -3.14 10.94
CA ARG A 34 2.12 -4.53 11.22
C ARG A 34 0.64 -4.74 11.38
N GLY A 35 0.13 -5.72 10.65
CA GLY A 35 -1.26 -6.09 10.74
C GLY A 35 -1.41 -7.51 11.27
N ILE A 36 -2.56 -7.78 11.83
CA ILE A 36 -2.95 -9.13 12.20
C ILE A 36 -4.06 -9.52 11.26
N GLY A 37 -3.88 -10.60 10.54
CA GLY A 37 -4.88 -11.10 9.63
C GLY A 37 -4.96 -12.61 9.69
N LYS A 38 -6.10 -13.15 9.27
CA LYS A 38 -6.20 -14.59 9.06
C LYS A 38 -5.51 -14.90 7.74
N ALA A 39 -4.40 -15.63 7.79
CA ALA A 39 -3.84 -16.15 6.57
C ALA A 39 -4.78 -17.24 6.04
N ARG A 40 -5.12 -17.16 4.78
CA ARG A 40 -6.03 -18.13 4.15
C ARG A 40 -5.43 -19.53 4.05
N GLN A 41 -4.14 -19.65 4.27
CA GLN A 41 -3.42 -20.92 4.27
C GLN A 41 -3.06 -21.32 5.69
N GLY A 42 -4.01 -21.15 6.59
CA GLY A 42 -3.79 -21.45 7.98
C GLY A 42 -3.29 -22.85 8.21
N ARG A 43 -2.25 -22.94 8.99
CA ARG A 43 -1.81 -24.25 9.47
C ARG A 43 -2.82 -24.74 10.47
N ILE A 44 -3.44 -25.86 10.15
CA ILE A 44 -4.29 -26.55 11.09
C ILE A 44 -3.38 -27.39 11.98
N TYR A 45 -3.36 -27.05 13.25
CA TYR A 45 -2.66 -27.83 14.24
C TYR A 45 -3.68 -28.33 15.26
N ARG A 46 -3.80 -29.64 15.38
CA ARG A 46 -4.77 -30.31 16.27
C ARG A 46 -6.22 -29.84 16.03
N GLY A 47 -6.59 -29.62 14.78
CA GLY A 47 -7.94 -29.17 14.44
C GLY A 47 -8.23 -27.71 14.73
N VAL A 48 -7.24 -26.95 15.20
CA VAL A 48 -7.37 -25.52 15.44
C VAL A 48 -6.56 -24.75 14.41
N VAL A 49 -7.20 -23.76 13.79
CA VAL A 49 -6.52 -22.89 12.85
C VAL A 49 -5.72 -21.87 13.64
N TYR A 50 -4.41 -22.04 13.69
CA TYR A 50 -3.52 -21.05 14.27
C TYR A 50 -3.10 -20.09 13.18
N ASP A 51 -3.79 -18.96 13.14
CA ASP A 51 -3.50 -18.04 12.08
C ASP A 51 -3.60 -16.60 12.46
N THR A 52 -2.86 -16.26 13.48
CA THR A 52 -2.59 -14.87 13.80
C THR A 52 -1.12 -14.62 13.53
N SER A 53 -0.73 -14.65 12.27
CA SER A 53 0.61 -14.20 11.93
C SER A 53 0.60 -12.69 11.78
N THR A 54 1.59 -12.06 12.39
CA THR A 54 1.85 -10.65 12.17
C THR A 54 2.31 -10.48 10.74
N ILE A 55 1.60 -9.67 9.99
CA ILE A 55 1.93 -9.38 8.60
C ILE A 55 2.61 -8.02 8.56
N GLU A 56 3.84 -8.00 8.06
CA GLU A 56 4.59 -6.76 7.90
C GLU A 56 4.30 -6.15 6.53
N ARG A 57 4.00 -4.85 6.52
CA ARG A 57 3.70 -4.09 5.30
C ARG A 57 4.30 -2.71 5.41
N ILE A 58 4.30 -2.00 4.30
CA ILE A 58 4.64 -0.57 4.29
C ILE A 58 3.39 0.19 3.89
N LEU A 59 3.10 1.24 4.65
CA LEU A 59 2.05 2.19 4.31
C LEU A 59 2.70 3.42 3.71
N ILE A 60 2.31 3.77 2.50
CA ILE A 60 2.75 4.97 1.81
C ILE A 60 1.62 5.98 1.85
N SER A 61 1.94 7.21 2.23
CA SER A 61 0.97 8.29 2.33
C SER A 61 1.41 9.44 1.45
N ILE A 62 0.55 9.82 0.51
CA ILE A 62 0.87 10.84 -0.50
C ILE A 62 -0.29 11.81 -0.59
N VAL A 63 0.03 13.10 -0.66
CA VAL A 63 -0.96 14.13 -0.95
C VAL A 63 -0.71 14.62 -2.35
N VAL A 64 -1.71 14.53 -3.21
CA VAL A 64 -1.60 14.92 -4.62
C VAL A 64 -2.74 15.84 -5.03
N ARG A 65 -2.50 16.62 -6.08
CA ARG A 65 -3.56 17.37 -6.74
C ARG A 65 -4.47 16.41 -7.48
N ASP A 66 -5.73 16.78 -7.64
CA ASP A 66 -6.73 15.94 -8.28
C ASP A 66 -6.26 15.42 -9.65
N LYS A 67 -5.62 16.28 -10.42
CA LYS A 67 -5.13 15.91 -11.77
C LYS A 67 -4.06 14.81 -11.73
N ASN A 68 -3.37 14.63 -10.62
CA ASN A 68 -2.30 13.65 -10.47
C ASN A 68 -2.74 12.36 -9.80
N THR A 69 -4.00 12.29 -9.36
CA THR A 69 -4.50 11.14 -8.61
C THR A 69 -4.39 9.84 -9.40
N GLU A 70 -4.93 9.83 -10.61
CA GLU A 70 -4.93 8.62 -11.44
C GLU A 70 -3.52 8.15 -11.77
N LYS A 71 -2.66 9.07 -12.15
CA LYS A 71 -1.26 8.79 -12.46
C LYS A 71 -0.55 8.15 -11.27
N THR A 72 -0.77 8.68 -10.08
CA THR A 72 -0.16 8.18 -8.85
C THR A 72 -0.66 6.79 -8.51
N VAL A 73 -1.97 6.58 -8.58
CA VAL A 73 -2.58 5.28 -8.29
C VAL A 73 -2.07 4.21 -9.27
N GLN A 74 -2.02 4.54 -10.56
CA GLN A 74 -1.54 3.59 -11.56
C GLN A 74 -0.07 3.25 -11.39
N ALA A 75 0.75 4.21 -11.02
CA ALA A 75 2.17 3.98 -10.74
C ALA A 75 2.34 2.97 -9.60
N ILE A 76 1.57 3.13 -8.53
CA ILE A 76 1.61 2.22 -7.38
C ILE A 76 1.13 0.82 -7.78
N ILE A 77 0.01 0.73 -8.48
CA ILE A 77 -0.55 -0.56 -8.90
C ILE A 77 0.45 -1.33 -9.75
N LYS A 78 1.00 -0.69 -10.75
CA LYS A 78 1.95 -1.35 -11.66
C LYS A 78 3.18 -1.87 -10.94
N ALA A 79 3.68 -1.12 -9.99
CA ALA A 79 4.92 -1.47 -9.29
C ALA A 79 4.68 -2.49 -8.17
N ALA A 80 3.53 -2.45 -7.50
CA ALA A 80 3.26 -3.26 -6.32
C ALA A 80 2.51 -4.56 -6.60
N GLN A 81 1.78 -4.62 -7.70
CA GLN A 81 0.90 -5.73 -8.01
C GLN A 81 1.67 -6.98 -8.40
N THR A 82 1.37 -8.10 -7.76
CA THR A 82 1.91 -9.41 -8.13
C THR A 82 0.84 -10.30 -8.76
N GLY A 83 -0.43 -9.94 -8.60
CA GLY A 83 -1.56 -10.78 -9.01
C GLY A 83 -1.97 -11.78 -7.95
N GLU A 84 -1.26 -11.88 -6.85
CA GLU A 84 -1.56 -12.79 -5.77
C GLU A 84 -2.39 -12.10 -4.67
N ILE A 85 -3.13 -12.91 -3.91
CA ILE A 85 -3.86 -12.41 -2.75
C ILE A 85 -2.88 -11.86 -1.73
N GLY A 86 -3.18 -10.69 -1.17
CA GLY A 86 -2.33 -10.06 -0.16
C GLY A 86 -1.39 -9.00 -0.72
N ASP A 87 -1.54 -8.60 -1.97
CA ASP A 87 -0.76 -7.52 -2.56
C ASP A 87 -0.90 -6.20 -1.79
N GLY A 88 -2.05 -5.97 -1.20
CA GLY A 88 -2.32 -4.77 -0.46
C GLY A 88 -3.56 -4.05 -0.96
N ARG A 89 -3.70 -2.81 -0.52
CA ARG A 89 -4.84 -1.98 -0.87
C ARG A 89 -4.41 -0.55 -1.07
N ILE A 90 -5.15 0.15 -1.94
CA ILE A 90 -5.01 1.59 -2.13
C ILE A 90 -6.34 2.21 -1.81
N PHE A 91 -6.32 3.25 -1.02
CA PHE A 91 -7.51 4.04 -0.74
C PHE A 91 -7.14 5.51 -0.65
N PHE A 92 -8.12 6.36 -0.83
CA PHE A 92 -7.88 7.80 -0.80
C PHE A 92 -9.02 8.55 -0.15
N CYS A 93 -8.66 9.68 0.45
CA CYS A 93 -9.60 10.61 1.06
C CYS A 93 -9.51 11.94 0.35
N ILE A 94 -10.64 12.61 0.24
CA ILE A 94 -10.73 13.96 -0.31
C ILE A 94 -10.64 14.94 0.86
N PHE A 95 -9.84 15.98 0.71
CA PHE A 95 -9.76 17.04 1.70
C PHE A 95 -9.51 18.38 1.03
N ALA A 96 -9.80 19.46 1.75
CA ALA A 96 -9.62 20.80 1.25
C ALA A 96 -8.29 21.38 1.71
N ASP A 97 -7.73 22.27 0.90
CA ASP A 97 -6.53 23.01 1.28
C ASP A 97 -6.87 24.02 2.39
N LEU A 98 -5.90 24.28 3.24
CA LEU A 98 -6.03 25.29 4.28
C LEU A 98 -5.82 26.72 3.75
N ALA A 99 -5.27 26.84 2.59
CA ALA A 99 -4.98 28.14 1.98
C ALA A 99 -5.67 28.29 0.63
#